data_1f586f64c2eda3064c9f53f222591b4a
#
_entry.id   1f586f64c2eda3064c9f53f222591b4a
#
_cell.length_a   1.000
_cell.length_b   1.000
_cell.length_c   1.000
_cell.angle_alpha   90.00
_cell.angle_beta   90.00
_cell.angle_gamma   90.00
#
_symmetry.space_group_name_H-M   'P 1'
#
loop_
_entity.id
_entity.type
_entity.pdbx_description
1 polymer ?
#
loop_
_entity_poly.entity_id
_entity_poly.type
_entity_poly.pdbx_seq_one_letter_code
_entity_poly.pdbx_strand_id
1 'polypeptide(L)'
;LNTVWSFLRKNYAYILAPLFVGVIYIIALWQGEVYPFGKYTAASYDFSAQICPFIEHLFDALKGRSSLFYSHAIGGGADVFGSLAYFICSPFSALFLVFGEGMVAEAAVLVLGLKLVVIAFVGVWFASTMFRISPLARACLGILYAYCGYTFVANTYINWLDLLMYMPLLVWVFGRFVKTERFWLFS
;
A
#
# COMPACT_ATOMS: atom_id res chain seq x y z
N LEU A 1 21.97 -21.57 18.76
CA LEU A 1 21.54 -22.04 17.44
C LEU A 1 20.13 -22.64 17.47
N ASN A 2 19.80 -23.51 18.44
CA ASN A 2 18.48 -24.16 18.54
C ASN A 2 17.31 -23.15 18.75
N THR A 3 17.54 -22.06 19.48
CA THR A 3 16.53 -21.06 19.79
C THR A 3 16.15 -20.24 18.52
N VAL A 4 17.15 -19.89 17.69
CA VAL A 4 16.93 -19.14 16.44
C VAL A 4 16.18 -20.02 15.44
N TRP A 5 16.57 -21.29 15.29
CA TRP A 5 15.87 -22.23 14.41
C TRP A 5 14.42 -22.48 14.82
N SER A 6 14.15 -22.60 16.13
CA SER A 6 12.77 -22.78 16.63
C SER A 6 11.92 -21.53 16.38
N PHE A 7 12.50 -20.33 16.53
CA PHE A 7 11.84 -19.06 16.24
C PHE A 7 11.53 -18.91 14.74
N LEU A 8 12.51 -19.18 13.88
CA LEU A 8 12.32 -19.14 12.42
C LEU A 8 11.26 -20.13 11.98
N ARG A 9 11.30 -21.37 12.49
CA ARG A 9 10.33 -22.41 12.15
C ARG A 9 8.89 -22.06 12.58
N LYS A 10 8.73 -21.22 13.58
CA LYS A 10 7.43 -20.70 14.04
C LYS A 10 6.92 -19.50 13.27
N ASN A 11 7.84 -18.70 12.74
CA ASN A 11 7.55 -17.38 12.19
C ASN A 11 7.88 -17.23 10.69
N TYR A 12 8.26 -18.32 9.99
CA TYR A 12 8.65 -18.24 8.57
C TYR A 12 7.54 -17.67 7.66
N ALA A 13 6.27 -17.77 8.08
CA ALA A 13 5.14 -17.21 7.34
C ALA A 13 5.28 -15.71 7.09
N TYR A 14 5.84 -14.96 8.07
CA TYR A 14 6.07 -13.51 7.97
C TYR A 14 7.14 -13.12 6.95
N ILE A 15 7.96 -14.07 6.52
CA ILE A 15 8.95 -13.89 5.47
C ILE A 15 8.43 -14.48 4.16
N LEU A 16 7.88 -15.70 4.22
CA LEU A 16 7.47 -16.46 3.03
C LEU A 16 6.37 -15.74 2.26
N ALA A 17 5.32 -15.24 2.93
CA ALA A 17 4.21 -14.61 2.23
C ALA A 17 4.60 -13.28 1.55
N PRO A 18 5.25 -12.31 2.24
CA PRO A 18 5.73 -11.09 1.60
C PRO A 18 6.72 -11.35 0.46
N LEU A 19 7.67 -12.29 0.65
CA LEU A 19 8.63 -12.66 -0.38
C LEU A 19 7.94 -13.23 -1.62
N PHE A 20 6.99 -14.16 -1.43
CA PHE A 20 6.26 -14.80 -2.52
C PHE A 20 5.41 -13.77 -3.29
N VAL A 21 4.74 -12.86 -2.58
CA VAL A 21 3.97 -11.76 -3.18
C VAL A 21 4.89 -10.83 -3.97
N GLY A 22 6.05 -10.45 -3.41
CA GLY A 22 7.03 -9.63 -4.11
C GLY A 22 7.57 -10.30 -5.38
N VAL A 23 7.87 -11.60 -5.31
CA VAL A 23 8.36 -12.37 -6.47
C VAL A 23 7.30 -12.44 -7.57
N ILE A 24 6.04 -12.75 -7.24
CA ILE A 24 4.93 -12.76 -8.23
C ILE A 24 4.80 -11.37 -8.85
N TYR A 25 4.84 -10.31 -8.05
CA TYR A 25 4.76 -8.94 -8.56
C TYR A 25 5.88 -8.62 -9.54
N ILE A 26 7.14 -8.96 -9.21
CA ILE A 26 8.30 -8.76 -10.10
C ILE A 26 8.14 -9.54 -11.41
N ILE A 27 7.67 -10.80 -11.34
CA ILE A 27 7.41 -11.61 -12.55
C ILE A 27 6.32 -10.95 -13.41
N ALA A 28 5.25 -10.45 -12.80
CA ALA A 28 4.19 -9.75 -13.52
C ALA A 28 4.69 -8.46 -14.20
N LEU A 29 5.54 -7.67 -13.54
CA LEU A 29 6.18 -6.50 -14.14
C LEU A 29 7.05 -6.88 -15.33
N TRP A 30 7.85 -7.94 -15.19
CA TRP A 30 8.71 -8.42 -16.25
C TRP A 30 7.93 -8.90 -17.48
N GLN A 31 6.88 -9.70 -17.26
CA GLN A 31 6.02 -10.20 -18.34
C GLN A 31 5.20 -9.08 -19.02
N GLY A 32 4.81 -8.06 -18.25
CA GLY A 32 4.05 -6.92 -18.74
C GLY A 32 4.91 -5.81 -19.36
N GLU A 33 6.23 -5.99 -19.45
CA GLU A 33 7.16 -4.93 -19.88
C GLU A 33 6.95 -3.62 -19.12
N VAL A 34 6.62 -3.73 -17.81
CA VAL A 34 6.41 -2.59 -16.92
C VAL A 34 7.75 -2.20 -16.29
N TYR A 35 7.94 -0.90 -16.04
CA TYR A 35 9.11 -0.38 -15.33
C TYR A 35 9.43 -1.21 -14.07
N PRO A 36 10.70 -1.57 -13.77
CA PRO A 36 11.93 -1.20 -14.49
C PRO A 36 12.30 -2.12 -15.68
N PHE A 37 11.47 -3.08 -16.06
CA PHE A 37 11.79 -4.10 -17.06
C PHE A 37 11.37 -3.71 -18.48
N GLY A 38 10.62 -2.62 -18.65
CA GLY A 38 10.14 -2.16 -19.93
C GLY A 38 9.66 -0.72 -19.91
N LYS A 39 8.91 -0.35 -20.94
CA LYS A 39 8.50 1.05 -21.20
C LYS A 39 7.15 1.44 -20.59
N TYR A 40 6.37 0.48 -20.11
CA TYR A 40 5.08 0.75 -19.51
C TYR A 40 5.23 1.10 -18.03
N THR A 41 4.26 1.85 -17.49
CA THR A 41 4.19 2.20 -16.06
C THR A 41 2.86 1.79 -15.47
N ALA A 42 2.68 1.96 -14.17
CA ALA A 42 1.39 1.76 -13.50
C ALA A 42 0.38 2.89 -13.79
N ALA A 43 0.80 3.95 -14.48
CA ALA A 43 -0.04 5.11 -14.76
C ALA A 43 -1.10 4.78 -15.83
N SER A 44 -2.24 4.30 -15.38
CA SER A 44 -3.40 3.99 -16.22
C SER A 44 -4.67 4.54 -15.58
N TYR A 45 -5.69 4.82 -16.40
CA TYR A 45 -6.99 5.31 -15.94
C TYR A 45 -6.87 6.47 -14.93
N ASP A 46 -7.54 6.37 -13.81
CA ASP A 46 -7.59 7.42 -12.77
C ASP A 46 -6.24 7.67 -12.10
N PHE A 47 -5.33 6.70 -12.10
CA PHE A 47 -4.00 6.94 -11.60
C PHE A 47 -3.29 8.03 -12.44
N SER A 48 -3.33 7.93 -13.76
CA SER A 48 -2.72 8.91 -14.65
C SER A 48 -3.49 10.23 -14.72
N ALA A 49 -4.83 10.16 -14.65
CA ALA A 49 -5.70 11.33 -14.81
C ALA A 49 -5.88 12.16 -13.52
N GLN A 50 -5.70 11.53 -12.34
CA GLN A 50 -5.95 12.16 -11.05
C GLN A 50 -4.73 12.09 -10.14
N ILE A 51 -4.25 10.89 -9.78
CA ILE A 51 -3.24 10.73 -8.73
C ILE A 51 -1.89 11.35 -9.15
N CYS A 52 -1.41 11.07 -10.36
CA CYS A 52 -0.18 11.67 -10.85
C CYS A 52 -0.21 13.20 -10.83
N PRO A 53 -1.22 13.87 -11.40
CA PRO A 53 -1.31 15.33 -11.34
C PRO A 53 -1.33 15.91 -9.93
N PHE A 54 -1.98 15.25 -8.96
CA PHE A 54 -1.99 15.73 -7.58
C PHE A 54 -0.62 15.56 -6.90
N ILE A 55 0.10 14.48 -7.19
CA ILE A 55 1.47 14.30 -6.67
C ILE A 55 2.44 15.30 -7.31
N GLU A 56 2.33 15.54 -8.63
CA GLU A 56 3.12 16.58 -9.29
C GLU A 56 2.79 17.97 -8.75
N HIS A 57 1.51 18.26 -8.49
CA HIS A 57 1.11 19.50 -7.84
C HIS A 57 1.71 19.65 -6.43
N LEU A 58 1.84 18.56 -5.68
CA LEU A 58 2.55 18.58 -4.39
C LEU A 58 4.02 18.99 -4.58
N PHE A 59 4.71 18.47 -5.59
CA PHE A 59 6.09 18.91 -5.90
C PHE A 59 6.16 20.39 -6.23
N ASP A 60 5.22 20.89 -7.03
CA ASP A 60 5.12 22.32 -7.35
C ASP A 60 4.91 23.18 -6.10
N ALA A 61 4.02 22.75 -5.23
CA ALA A 61 3.75 23.46 -3.98
C ALA A 61 4.95 23.45 -3.03
N LEU A 62 5.64 22.32 -2.90
CA LEU A 62 6.85 22.22 -2.08
C LEU A 62 7.99 23.08 -2.60
N LYS A 63 8.05 23.33 -3.91
CA LYS A 63 9.02 24.23 -4.56
C LYS A 63 8.55 25.69 -4.62
N GLY A 64 7.40 26.01 -4.05
CA GLY A 64 6.84 27.38 -4.04
C GLY A 64 6.30 27.84 -5.40
N ARG A 65 6.06 26.91 -6.36
CA ARG A 65 5.51 27.23 -7.69
C ARG A 65 3.99 27.23 -7.73
N SER A 66 3.34 26.63 -6.73
CA SER A 66 1.87 26.59 -6.61
C SER A 66 1.44 26.66 -5.14
N SER A 67 0.12 26.83 -4.91
CA SER A 67 -0.46 26.84 -3.57
C SER A 67 -0.91 25.45 -3.17
N LEU A 68 -0.73 25.09 -1.88
CA LEU A 68 -1.30 23.87 -1.28
C LEU A 68 -2.82 23.97 -1.06
N PHE A 69 -3.38 25.19 -1.08
CA PHE A 69 -4.78 25.42 -0.71
C PHE A 69 -5.70 25.67 -1.91
N TYR A 70 -5.20 26.24 -2.98
CA TYR A 70 -6.00 26.62 -4.14
C TYR A 70 -5.23 26.46 -5.44
N SER A 71 -5.90 25.92 -6.48
CA SER A 71 -5.35 25.83 -7.83
C SER A 71 -6.38 26.16 -8.89
N HIS A 72 -5.99 26.99 -9.86
CA HIS A 72 -6.80 27.27 -11.05
C HIS A 72 -6.81 26.10 -12.04
N ALA A 73 -5.86 25.17 -11.96
CA ALA A 73 -5.79 24.00 -12.85
C ALA A 73 -6.84 22.94 -12.55
N ILE A 74 -7.51 23.02 -11.39
CA ILE A 74 -8.52 22.05 -10.96
C ILE A 74 -9.89 22.66 -11.14
N GLY A 75 -10.69 22.15 -12.11
CA GLY A 75 -12.08 22.55 -12.32
C GLY A 75 -12.30 24.04 -12.60
N GLY A 76 -11.26 24.76 -13.10
CA GLY A 76 -11.33 26.21 -13.29
C GLY A 76 -11.06 27.05 -12.04
N GLY A 77 -10.71 26.41 -10.94
CA GLY A 77 -10.37 27.00 -9.64
C GLY A 77 -11.08 26.29 -8.48
N ALA A 78 -10.33 25.53 -7.71
CA ALA A 78 -10.87 24.77 -6.58
C ALA A 78 -9.92 24.72 -5.40
N ASP A 79 -10.47 24.36 -4.22
CA ASP A 79 -9.68 23.95 -3.06
C ASP A 79 -8.91 22.68 -3.37
N VAL A 80 -7.62 22.72 -3.13
CA VAL A 80 -6.68 21.62 -3.41
C VAL A 80 -6.41 20.80 -2.17
N PHE A 81 -6.47 21.41 -0.99
CA PHE A 81 -6.04 20.79 0.25
C PHE A 81 -6.80 19.49 0.54
N GLY A 82 -8.13 19.49 0.40
CA GLY A 82 -8.95 18.30 0.58
C GLY A 82 -8.61 17.19 -0.40
N SER A 83 -8.38 17.55 -1.68
CA SER A 83 -7.97 16.58 -2.72
C SER A 83 -6.57 16.05 -2.47
N LEU A 84 -5.62 16.90 -2.10
CA LEU A 84 -4.26 16.47 -1.72
C LEU A 84 -4.31 15.52 -0.52
N ALA A 85 -5.07 15.85 0.52
CA ALA A 85 -5.24 14.98 1.68
C ALA A 85 -5.78 13.60 1.26
N TYR A 86 -6.81 13.56 0.41
CA TYR A 86 -7.37 12.30 -0.08
C TYR A 86 -6.34 11.44 -0.86
N PHE A 87 -5.56 12.03 -1.76
CA PHE A 87 -4.64 11.27 -2.61
C PHE A 87 -3.28 10.99 -1.95
N ILE A 88 -2.84 11.82 -1.02
CA ILE A 88 -1.46 11.83 -0.52
C ILE A 88 -1.35 11.40 0.95
N CYS A 89 -2.44 11.38 1.73
CA CYS A 89 -2.43 10.95 3.14
C CYS A 89 -2.20 9.44 3.33
N SER A 90 -1.31 8.86 2.54
CA SER A 90 -0.77 7.51 2.72
C SER A 90 0.66 7.61 3.23
N PRO A 91 1.10 6.79 4.22
CA PRO A 91 2.49 6.78 4.65
C PRO A 91 3.45 6.42 3.50
N PHE A 92 2.96 5.74 2.47
CA PHE A 92 3.74 5.39 1.28
C PHE A 92 3.90 6.55 0.30
N SER A 93 3.10 7.61 0.44
CA SER A 93 3.21 8.78 -0.43
C SER A 93 4.54 9.52 -0.25
N ALA A 94 5.17 9.41 0.92
CA ALA A 94 6.51 9.93 1.14
C ALA A 94 7.56 9.33 0.19
N LEU A 95 7.33 8.12 -0.33
CA LEU A 95 8.24 7.48 -1.28
C LEU A 95 8.27 8.20 -2.63
N PHE A 96 7.19 8.86 -3.05
CA PHE A 96 7.19 9.66 -4.27
C PHE A 96 8.21 10.81 -4.18
N LEU A 97 8.40 11.39 -2.99
CA LEU A 97 9.38 12.47 -2.78
C LEU A 97 10.83 12.01 -2.98
N VAL A 98 11.11 10.71 -2.81
CA VAL A 98 12.45 10.13 -3.02
C VAL A 98 12.78 10.04 -4.51
N PHE A 99 11.79 9.76 -5.36
CA PHE A 99 11.98 9.64 -6.80
C PHE A 99 12.03 11.00 -7.50
N GLY A 100 11.35 11.98 -6.96
CA GLY A 100 11.34 13.33 -7.48
C GLY A 100 10.29 13.57 -8.58
N GLU A 101 10.25 14.83 -9.01
CA GLU A 101 9.34 15.34 -10.04
C GLU A 101 9.59 14.63 -11.38
N GLY A 102 8.51 14.33 -12.10
CA GLY A 102 8.56 13.68 -13.42
C GLY A 102 8.72 12.15 -13.38
N MET A 103 8.90 11.54 -12.21
CA MET A 103 9.02 10.08 -12.06
C MET A 103 7.88 9.47 -11.23
N VAL A 104 6.75 10.14 -11.15
CA VAL A 104 5.61 9.71 -10.33
C VAL A 104 5.03 8.38 -10.81
N ALA A 105 4.95 8.18 -12.12
CA ALA A 105 4.41 6.96 -12.72
C ALA A 105 5.32 5.74 -12.46
N GLU A 106 6.62 5.91 -12.53
CA GLU A 106 7.64 4.89 -12.22
C GLU A 106 7.66 4.58 -10.72
N ALA A 107 7.66 5.62 -9.89
CA ALA A 107 7.61 5.49 -8.44
C ALA A 107 6.35 4.72 -7.99
N ALA A 108 5.22 4.94 -8.64
CA ALA A 108 3.97 4.24 -8.35
C ALA A 108 4.07 2.72 -8.50
N VAL A 109 4.84 2.25 -9.49
CA VAL A 109 5.08 0.79 -9.65
C VAL A 109 5.73 0.22 -8.39
N LEU A 110 6.74 0.90 -7.85
CA LEU A 110 7.46 0.44 -6.66
C LEU A 110 6.61 0.60 -5.40
N VAL A 111 5.87 1.70 -5.28
CA VAL A 111 4.93 1.94 -4.17
C VAL A 111 3.84 0.86 -4.14
N LEU A 112 3.28 0.50 -5.29
CA LEU A 112 2.28 -0.57 -5.40
C LEU A 112 2.86 -1.91 -4.94
N GLY A 113 4.04 -2.29 -5.43
CA GLY A 113 4.72 -3.52 -5.02
C GLY A 113 4.98 -3.58 -3.52
N LEU A 114 5.47 -2.49 -2.94
CA LEU A 114 5.71 -2.40 -1.50
C LEU A 114 4.41 -2.52 -0.69
N LYS A 115 3.31 -1.87 -1.13
CA LYS A 115 2.00 -2.01 -0.50
C LYS A 115 1.53 -3.46 -0.51
N LEU A 116 1.65 -4.19 -1.62
CA LEU A 116 1.28 -5.60 -1.70
C LEU A 116 2.07 -6.46 -0.71
N VAL A 117 3.37 -6.24 -0.60
CA VAL A 117 4.26 -6.92 0.37
C VAL A 117 3.80 -6.65 1.81
N VAL A 118 3.48 -5.39 2.13
CA VAL A 118 2.99 -5.01 3.47
C VAL A 118 1.60 -5.60 3.74
N ILE A 119 0.70 -5.61 2.75
CA ILE A 119 -0.63 -6.23 2.87
C ILE A 119 -0.50 -7.74 3.18
N ALA A 120 0.42 -8.44 2.49
CA ALA A 120 0.70 -9.85 2.79
C ALA A 120 1.19 -10.05 4.23
N PHE A 121 2.11 -9.20 4.69
CA PHE A 121 2.62 -9.23 6.06
C PHE A 121 1.50 -9.01 7.09
N VAL A 122 0.66 -7.99 6.88
CA VAL A 122 -0.50 -7.70 7.75
C VAL A 122 -1.50 -8.85 7.74
N GLY A 123 -1.74 -9.48 6.58
CA GLY A 123 -2.58 -10.66 6.46
C GLY A 123 -2.06 -11.85 7.29
N VAL A 124 -0.75 -12.12 7.24
CA VAL A 124 -0.10 -13.15 8.09
C VAL A 124 -0.23 -12.79 9.57
N TRP A 125 0.01 -11.52 9.93
CA TRP A 125 -0.12 -11.05 11.30
C TRP A 125 -1.56 -11.27 11.83
N PHE A 126 -2.56 -10.86 11.05
CA PHE A 126 -3.96 -11.03 11.41
C PHE A 126 -4.32 -12.51 11.57
N ALA A 127 -3.93 -13.36 10.60
CA ALA A 127 -4.14 -14.80 10.69
C ALA A 127 -3.46 -15.43 11.92
N SER A 128 -2.28 -14.92 12.30
CA SER A 128 -1.54 -15.38 13.47
C SER A 128 -2.19 -15.01 14.80
N THR A 129 -2.86 -13.85 14.84
CA THR A 129 -3.51 -13.35 16.05
C THR A 129 -4.92 -13.89 16.25
N MET A 130 -5.64 -14.13 15.14
CA MET A 130 -7.06 -14.52 15.18
C MET A 130 -7.28 -16.03 15.13
N PHE A 131 -6.35 -16.79 14.52
CA PHE A 131 -6.55 -18.21 14.26
C PHE A 131 -5.40 -19.09 14.80
N ARG A 132 -5.74 -20.27 15.30
CA ARG A 132 -4.80 -21.31 15.71
C ARG A 132 -4.54 -22.27 14.55
N ILE A 133 -3.79 -21.81 13.54
CA ILE A 133 -3.47 -22.56 12.31
C ILE A 133 -1.97 -22.68 12.11
N SER A 134 -1.55 -23.59 11.21
CA SER A 134 -0.15 -23.81 10.91
C SER A 134 0.50 -22.57 10.28
N PRO A 135 1.83 -22.38 10.41
CA PRO A 135 2.52 -21.27 9.77
C PRO A 135 2.34 -21.25 8.25
N LEU A 136 2.27 -22.41 7.59
CA LEU A 136 2.02 -22.49 6.15
C LEU A 136 0.63 -21.95 5.80
N ALA A 137 -0.41 -22.33 6.55
CA ALA A 137 -1.76 -21.82 6.35
C ALA A 137 -1.84 -20.29 6.54
N ARG A 138 -1.09 -19.73 7.52
CA ARG A 138 -0.97 -18.27 7.70
C ARG A 138 -0.33 -17.59 6.50
N ALA A 139 0.75 -18.20 5.95
CA ALA A 139 1.39 -17.69 4.75
C ALA A 139 0.44 -17.69 3.54
N CYS A 140 -0.29 -18.80 3.31
CA CYS A 140 -1.28 -18.89 2.26
C CYS A 140 -2.37 -17.81 2.40
N LEU A 141 -2.90 -17.60 3.61
CA LEU A 141 -3.89 -16.56 3.86
C LEU A 141 -3.33 -15.15 3.60
N GLY A 142 -2.09 -14.87 3.98
CA GLY A 142 -1.44 -13.59 3.68
C GLY A 142 -1.29 -13.34 2.17
N ILE A 143 -0.91 -14.36 1.41
CA ILE A 143 -0.78 -14.30 -0.05
C ILE A 143 -2.15 -14.07 -0.70
N LEU A 144 -3.16 -14.86 -0.32
CA LEU A 144 -4.53 -14.74 -0.85
C LEU A 144 -5.15 -13.37 -0.49
N TYR A 145 -4.83 -12.85 0.68
CA TYR A 145 -5.29 -11.53 1.11
C TYR A 145 -4.67 -10.41 0.27
N ALA A 146 -3.36 -10.48 -0.01
CA ALA A 146 -2.66 -9.50 -0.84
C ALA A 146 -3.15 -9.52 -2.30
N TYR A 147 -3.47 -10.69 -2.84
CA TYR A 147 -3.98 -10.85 -4.19
C TYR A 147 -5.49 -11.15 -4.22
N CYS A 148 -6.26 -10.53 -3.32
CA CYS A 148 -7.72 -10.62 -3.35
C CYS A 148 -8.32 -9.81 -4.52
N GLY A 149 -9.59 -10.06 -4.84
CA GLY A 149 -10.29 -9.35 -5.92
C GLY A 149 -10.28 -7.83 -5.78
N TYR A 150 -10.32 -7.32 -4.54
CA TYR A 150 -10.23 -5.88 -4.27
C TYR A 150 -8.91 -5.29 -4.77
N THR A 151 -7.78 -5.98 -4.59
CA THR A 151 -6.47 -5.53 -5.07
C THR A 151 -6.47 -5.32 -6.60
N PHE A 152 -7.10 -6.23 -7.36
CA PHE A 152 -7.17 -6.12 -8.82
C PHE A 152 -8.08 -4.98 -9.27
N VAL A 153 -9.14 -4.69 -8.53
CA VAL A 153 -10.05 -3.57 -8.85
C VAL A 153 -9.44 -2.24 -8.44
N ALA A 154 -8.79 -2.18 -7.27
CA ALA A 154 -8.29 -0.95 -6.67
C ALA A 154 -6.83 -0.60 -7.06
N ASN A 155 -6.19 -1.35 -7.95
CA ASN A 155 -4.78 -1.12 -8.30
C ASN A 155 -4.52 0.25 -8.95
N THR A 156 -5.51 0.81 -9.65
CA THR A 156 -5.45 2.16 -10.23
C THR A 156 -5.70 3.28 -9.21
N TYR A 157 -6.23 2.91 -8.03
CA TYR A 157 -6.45 3.79 -6.88
C TYR A 157 -5.50 3.37 -5.76
N ILE A 158 -4.21 3.62 -5.96
CA ILE A 158 -3.14 3.13 -5.07
C ILE A 158 -3.34 3.50 -3.59
N ASN A 159 -4.01 4.61 -3.30
CA ASN A 159 -4.39 5.03 -1.95
C ASN A 159 -5.48 4.14 -1.33
N TRP A 160 -6.36 3.53 -2.12
CA TRP A 160 -7.40 2.63 -1.61
C TRP A 160 -6.84 1.31 -1.09
N LEU A 161 -5.67 0.89 -1.56
CA LEU A 161 -5.01 -0.31 -1.04
C LEU A 161 -4.60 -0.18 0.44
N ASP A 162 -4.52 1.03 0.97
CA ASP A 162 -4.26 1.26 2.39
C ASP A 162 -5.37 0.66 3.26
N LEU A 163 -6.61 0.58 2.73
CA LEU A 163 -7.71 -0.08 3.41
C LEU A 163 -7.39 -1.54 3.76
N LEU A 164 -6.73 -2.27 2.86
CA LEU A 164 -6.34 -3.65 3.12
C LEU A 164 -5.29 -3.76 4.24
N MET A 165 -4.51 -2.73 4.50
CA MET A 165 -3.57 -2.72 5.62
C MET A 165 -4.27 -2.34 6.94
N TYR A 166 -5.20 -1.37 6.90
CA TYR A 166 -5.86 -0.88 8.11
C TYR A 166 -7.02 -1.75 8.58
N MET A 167 -7.78 -2.40 7.67
CA MET A 167 -8.95 -3.20 8.05
C MET A 167 -8.63 -4.34 9.03
N PRO A 168 -7.58 -5.15 8.85
CA PRO A 168 -7.23 -6.17 9.84
C PRO A 168 -6.87 -5.58 11.21
N LEU A 169 -6.20 -4.42 11.23
CA LEU A 169 -5.86 -3.70 12.46
C LEU A 169 -7.12 -3.20 13.17
N LEU A 170 -8.03 -2.58 12.42
CA LEU A 170 -9.31 -2.08 12.96
C LEU A 170 -10.16 -3.22 13.54
N VAL A 171 -10.27 -4.34 12.82
CA VAL A 171 -11.00 -5.52 13.32
C VAL A 171 -10.37 -6.06 14.60
N TRP A 172 -9.04 -6.11 14.68
CA TRP A 172 -8.34 -6.55 15.88
C TRP A 172 -8.56 -5.58 17.04
N VAL A 173 -8.40 -4.27 16.84
CA VAL A 173 -8.62 -3.24 17.86
C VAL A 173 -10.06 -3.27 18.35
N PHE A 174 -11.04 -3.35 17.43
CA PHE A 174 -12.45 -3.45 17.79
C PHE A 174 -12.74 -4.71 18.62
N GLY A 175 -12.22 -5.87 18.22
CA GLY A 175 -12.35 -7.10 18.99
C GLY A 175 -11.72 -7.03 20.39
N ARG A 176 -10.64 -6.26 20.54
CA ARG A 176 -10.03 -5.97 21.85
C ARG A 176 -10.89 -5.04 22.67
N PHE A 177 -11.42 -3.99 22.06
CA PHE A 177 -12.33 -3.03 22.70
C PHE A 177 -13.55 -3.74 23.27
N VAL A 178 -14.25 -4.54 22.48
CA VAL A 178 -15.46 -5.31 22.92
C VAL A 178 -15.14 -6.20 24.13
N LYS A 179 -13.91 -6.74 24.20
CA LYS A 179 -13.50 -7.59 25.33
C LYS A 179 -13.07 -6.83 26.58
N THR A 180 -12.52 -5.63 26.44
CA THR A 180 -11.85 -4.88 27.53
C THR A 180 -12.58 -3.61 27.92
N GLU A 181 -13.53 -3.15 27.09
CA GLU A 181 -14.25 -1.86 27.25
C GLU A 181 -13.33 -0.63 27.37
N ARG A 182 -12.09 -0.74 26.88
CA ARG A 182 -11.10 0.33 26.99
C ARG A 182 -11.06 1.19 25.73
N PHE A 183 -11.59 2.40 25.81
CA PHE A 183 -11.67 3.37 24.70
C PHE A 183 -10.30 3.84 24.18
N TRP A 184 -9.26 3.87 25.01
CA TRP A 184 -7.93 4.33 24.62
C TRP A 184 -7.27 3.48 23.50
N LEU A 185 -7.85 2.35 23.15
CA LEU A 185 -7.40 1.54 22.00
C LEU A 185 -7.78 2.16 20.64
N PHE A 186 -8.62 3.20 20.64
CA PHE A 186 -9.05 3.94 19.46
C PHE A 186 -8.46 5.35 19.36
N SER A 187 -7.75 5.79 20.38
CA SER A 187 -7.00 7.06 20.41
C SER A 187 -5.54 6.84 20.05
#